data_93eb561c398c0f5fbeac84aa9bd48f46
#
_entry.id   93eb561c398c0f5fbeac84aa9bd48f46
#
_cell.length_a   1.000
_cell.length_b   1.000
_cell.length_c   1.000
_cell.angle_alpha   90.00
_cell.angle_beta   90.00
_cell.angle_gamma   90.00
#
_symmetry.space_group_name_H-M   'P 1'
#
loop_
_entity.id
_entity.type
_entity.pdbx_description
1 polymer ?
#
loop_
_entity_poly.entity_id
_entity_poly.type
_entity_poly.pdbx_seq_one_letter_code
_entity_poly.pdbx_strand_id
1 'polypeptide(L)'
;MLYDNYAMLTKRELLIRLVTLLKENNLVDGVRYIPVEMRPRDKKNSCCVHKDRYIIRHKIISILGFDIRNEEDIDLVPLSHYAQKSLDNKNMKEDILSVVHEACNACMQSQYFITNMCRGCEARPCMMNCPKSAISFKGGKATISQEDCVSCGLCQQVCPYHAIIYTPVPCEEACPVKAISKQPDGTEHIDKEKCIYCGKCMQACPYGAITERSKIIDVHKCLADPNKKITAIVAPAINGQFDASPAQILAAIKRIGFDDVVEVALGAEDTSRNEAEELQERIAAGQPFMTTSCCPAYTGWVEKHAPVLKPFVSETRSPMVYAARRVKAADPEMEVVFIGPCLAKRHEADFVPEVDYVMSFEELGAFMVAYGVEVQKDEETAPLNPEVTKFGRGYAMAGGVRNAIVHAVGDGYTTTNIEGLDKKNAALLKAMVKKPIAQFVEVMACPGGCIAGA
;
A
#
# COMPACT_ATOMS: atom_id res chain seq x y z
N MET A 1 3.25 -12.01 -9.22
CA MET A 1 2.80 -11.35 -10.48
C MET A 1 1.49 -10.66 -10.16
N LEU A 2 1.51 -9.34 -10.03
CA LEU A 2 0.28 -8.55 -9.88
C LEU A 2 -0.38 -8.51 -11.26
N TYR A 3 -1.52 -9.15 -11.39
CA TYR A 3 -2.31 -9.03 -12.61
C TYR A 3 -2.87 -7.61 -12.68
N ASP A 4 -2.65 -6.91 -13.78
CA ASP A 4 -3.36 -5.67 -14.07
C ASP A 4 -4.86 -5.95 -14.04
N ASN A 5 -5.56 -5.20 -13.19
CA ASN A 5 -7.01 -5.26 -13.14
C ASN A 5 -7.60 -3.92 -13.57
N TYR A 6 -8.87 -3.93 -13.93
CA TYR A 6 -9.52 -2.74 -14.47
C TYR A 6 -9.58 -1.56 -13.48
N ALA A 7 -9.61 -1.83 -12.17
CA ALA A 7 -9.59 -0.79 -11.15
C ALA A 7 -8.24 -0.08 -11.10
N MET A 8 -7.12 -0.82 -11.25
CA MET A 8 -5.77 -0.26 -11.35
C MET A 8 -5.60 0.57 -12.63
N LEU A 9 -6.04 0.05 -13.78
CA LEU A 9 -5.99 0.80 -15.03
C LEU A 9 -6.79 2.10 -14.94
N THR A 10 -7.97 2.07 -14.31
CA THR A 10 -8.79 3.26 -14.08
C THR A 10 -8.07 4.27 -13.17
N LYS A 11 -7.37 3.81 -12.12
CA LYS A 11 -6.57 4.67 -11.24
C LYS A 11 -5.41 5.32 -12.00
N ARG A 12 -4.66 4.54 -12.79
CA ARG A 12 -3.54 5.04 -13.61
C ARG A 12 -4.02 6.09 -14.62
N GLU A 13 -5.10 5.82 -15.34
CA GLU A 13 -5.69 6.78 -16.28
C GLU A 13 -6.11 8.08 -15.56
N LEU A 14 -6.70 7.96 -14.38
CA LEU A 14 -7.12 9.12 -13.58
C LEU A 14 -5.92 9.96 -13.14
N LEU A 15 -4.85 9.34 -12.64
CA LEU A 15 -3.62 10.02 -12.27
C LEU A 15 -2.97 10.73 -13.46
N ILE A 16 -2.87 10.06 -14.63
CA ILE A 16 -2.32 10.66 -15.85
C ILE A 16 -3.10 11.92 -16.23
N ARG A 17 -4.43 11.86 -16.25
CA ARG A 17 -5.27 13.01 -16.59
C ARG A 17 -5.11 14.17 -15.63
N LEU A 18 -5.03 13.88 -14.31
CA LEU A 18 -4.82 14.92 -13.29
C LEU A 18 -3.45 15.57 -13.45
N VAL A 19 -2.37 14.80 -13.62
CA VAL A 19 -1.02 15.35 -13.81
C VAL A 19 -0.91 16.12 -15.14
N THR A 20 -1.57 15.66 -16.20
CA THR A 20 -1.61 16.39 -17.47
C THR A 20 -2.26 17.76 -17.30
N LEU A 21 -3.44 17.82 -16.63
CA LEU A 21 -4.10 19.10 -16.35
C LEU A 21 -3.28 20.03 -15.44
N LEU A 22 -2.52 19.46 -14.48
CA LEU A 22 -1.58 20.22 -13.65
C LEU A 22 -0.49 20.84 -14.51
N LYS A 23 0.17 20.07 -15.38
CA LYS A 23 1.22 20.53 -16.29
C LYS A 23 0.73 21.63 -17.23
N GLU A 24 -0.50 21.52 -17.70
CA GLU A 24 -1.14 22.48 -18.60
C GLU A 24 -1.68 23.73 -17.86
N ASN A 25 -1.51 23.81 -16.52
CA ASN A 25 -2.13 24.85 -15.67
C ASN A 25 -3.66 24.96 -15.84
N ASN A 26 -4.32 23.86 -16.16
CA ASN A 26 -5.75 23.81 -16.47
C ASN A 26 -6.54 22.91 -15.50
N LEU A 27 -6.00 22.61 -14.31
CA LEU A 27 -6.66 21.69 -13.38
C LEU A 27 -8.07 22.16 -12.97
N VAL A 28 -8.22 23.44 -12.63
CA VAL A 28 -9.48 24.00 -12.12
C VAL A 28 -10.61 23.90 -13.13
N ASP A 29 -10.35 24.24 -14.38
CA ASP A 29 -11.35 24.22 -15.44
C ASP A 29 -11.51 22.84 -16.08
N GLY A 30 -10.44 22.07 -16.19
CA GLY A 30 -10.39 20.78 -16.87
C GLY A 30 -10.94 19.62 -16.04
N VAL A 31 -10.75 19.64 -14.71
CA VAL A 31 -11.06 18.50 -13.82
C VAL A 31 -12.51 18.04 -13.91
N ARG A 32 -13.45 18.94 -14.15
CA ARG A 32 -14.89 18.66 -14.30
C ARG A 32 -15.23 17.75 -15.47
N TYR A 33 -14.39 17.70 -16.51
CA TYR A 33 -14.61 16.89 -17.69
C TYR A 33 -14.10 15.44 -17.54
N ILE A 34 -13.14 15.19 -16.64
CA ILE A 34 -12.55 13.88 -16.45
C ILE A 34 -13.60 12.76 -16.27
N PRO A 35 -14.64 12.89 -15.38
CA PRO A 35 -15.64 11.84 -15.23
C PRO A 35 -16.41 11.52 -16.51
N VAL A 36 -16.65 12.53 -17.35
CA VAL A 36 -17.39 12.37 -18.62
C VAL A 36 -16.52 11.72 -19.69
N GLU A 37 -15.27 12.13 -19.79
CA GLU A 37 -14.31 11.60 -20.76
C GLU A 37 -13.91 10.16 -20.45
N MET A 38 -13.67 9.83 -19.18
CA MET A 38 -13.36 8.46 -18.76
C MET A 38 -14.57 7.52 -18.86
N ARG A 39 -15.78 8.03 -18.75
CA ARG A 39 -17.04 7.27 -18.84
C ARG A 39 -18.03 7.92 -19.82
N PRO A 40 -17.80 7.80 -21.12
CA PRO A 40 -18.76 8.23 -22.14
C PRO A 40 -20.04 7.39 -22.06
N ARG A 41 -21.14 7.87 -22.67
CA ARG A 41 -22.48 7.25 -22.52
C ARG A 41 -22.59 5.83 -23.05
N ASP A 42 -21.78 5.46 -24.00
CA ASP A 42 -21.71 4.13 -24.64
C ASP A 42 -20.90 3.10 -23.82
N LYS A 43 -20.08 3.56 -22.88
CA LYS A 43 -19.24 2.70 -22.02
C LYS A 43 -19.65 2.84 -20.54
N LYS A 44 -20.39 1.86 -20.04
CA LYS A 44 -20.77 1.77 -18.62
C LYS A 44 -20.20 0.49 -17.99
N ASN A 45 -19.76 0.58 -16.75
CA ASN A 45 -19.22 -0.55 -15.99
C ASN A 45 -20.14 -0.98 -14.84
N SER A 46 -21.08 -0.13 -14.45
CA SER A 46 -22.05 -0.40 -13.39
C SER A 46 -23.49 -0.35 -13.91
N CYS A 47 -24.46 -0.16 -13.04
CA CYS A 47 -25.88 -0.11 -13.40
C CYS A 47 -26.19 1.04 -14.38
N CYS A 48 -25.47 2.16 -14.30
CA CYS A 48 -25.62 3.28 -15.21
C CYS A 48 -24.36 4.15 -15.28
N VAL A 49 -24.21 4.93 -16.36
CA VAL A 49 -23.09 5.84 -16.58
C VAL A 49 -22.98 6.93 -15.49
N HIS A 50 -24.11 7.32 -14.91
CA HIS A 50 -24.13 8.36 -13.87
C HIS A 50 -23.45 7.87 -12.59
N LYS A 51 -23.71 6.63 -12.15
CA LYS A 51 -23.01 6.01 -11.02
C LYS A 51 -21.50 5.90 -11.30
N ASP A 52 -21.11 5.49 -12.51
CA ASP A 52 -19.70 5.38 -12.89
C ASP A 52 -18.98 6.73 -12.80
N ARG A 53 -19.61 7.81 -13.32
CA ARG A 53 -19.08 9.18 -13.27
C ARG A 53 -19.02 9.71 -11.84
N TYR A 54 -20.01 9.37 -11.02
CA TYR A 54 -20.05 9.75 -9.61
C TYR A 54 -18.91 9.11 -8.83
N ILE A 55 -18.63 7.82 -9.04
CA ILE A 55 -17.47 7.12 -8.46
C ILE A 55 -16.15 7.80 -8.88
N ILE A 56 -15.99 8.14 -10.16
CA ILE A 56 -14.79 8.85 -10.63
C ILE A 56 -14.65 10.21 -9.97
N ARG A 57 -15.74 10.96 -9.84
CA ARG A 57 -15.77 12.24 -9.14
C ARG A 57 -15.22 12.11 -7.70
N HIS A 58 -15.71 11.13 -6.94
CA HIS A 58 -15.27 10.92 -5.56
C HIS A 58 -13.81 10.46 -5.47
N LYS A 59 -13.35 9.63 -6.41
CA LYS A 59 -11.93 9.29 -6.52
C LYS A 59 -11.06 10.50 -6.79
N ILE A 60 -11.49 11.44 -7.63
CA ILE A 60 -10.80 12.70 -7.86
C ILE A 60 -10.69 13.50 -6.56
N ILE A 61 -11.79 13.68 -5.84
CA ILE A 61 -11.82 14.44 -4.57
C ILE A 61 -10.85 13.83 -3.55
N SER A 62 -10.83 12.49 -3.43
CA SER A 62 -9.89 11.78 -2.56
C SER A 62 -8.42 11.97 -2.98
N ILE A 63 -8.11 11.91 -4.28
CA ILE A 63 -6.74 12.15 -4.81
C ILE A 63 -6.32 13.60 -4.59
N LEU A 64 -7.25 14.56 -4.71
CA LEU A 64 -7.02 15.98 -4.42
C LEU A 64 -6.79 16.26 -2.93
N GLY A 65 -6.97 15.26 -2.06
CA GLY A 65 -6.62 15.32 -0.64
C GLY A 65 -7.80 15.66 0.29
N PHE A 66 -9.05 15.40 -0.09
CA PHE A 66 -10.24 15.66 0.73
C PHE A 66 -10.86 14.37 1.28
N ASP A 67 -11.28 14.41 2.56
CA ASP A 67 -12.03 13.31 3.16
C ASP A 67 -13.50 13.35 2.72
N ILE A 68 -13.88 12.39 1.91
CA ILE A 68 -15.20 12.27 1.33
C ILE A 68 -16.30 12.15 2.40
N ARG A 69 -15.98 11.63 3.59
CA ARG A 69 -16.95 11.39 4.68
C ARG A 69 -17.37 12.63 5.44
N ASN A 70 -16.50 13.63 5.49
CA ASN A 70 -16.71 14.85 6.27
C ASN A 70 -17.31 16.00 5.45
N GLU A 71 -17.53 15.80 4.16
CA GLU A 71 -18.08 16.80 3.25
C GLU A 71 -19.59 16.59 3.12
N GLU A 72 -20.40 17.28 3.95
CA GLU A 72 -21.87 17.14 3.95
C GLU A 72 -22.53 17.56 2.62
N ASP A 73 -21.91 18.49 1.88
CA ASP A 73 -22.46 19.03 0.62
C ASP A 73 -21.66 18.60 -0.62
N ILE A 74 -20.97 17.46 -0.55
CA ILE A 74 -20.08 16.99 -1.63
C ILE A 74 -20.75 16.96 -3.02
N ASP A 75 -22.05 16.73 -3.06
CA ASP A 75 -22.83 16.66 -4.31
C ASP A 75 -23.06 18.02 -4.94
N LEU A 76 -23.14 19.07 -4.14
CA LEU A 76 -23.43 20.44 -4.57
C LEU A 76 -22.16 21.22 -4.93
N VAL A 77 -21.01 20.85 -4.35
CA VAL A 77 -19.74 21.54 -4.56
C VAL A 77 -19.07 21.08 -5.86
N PRO A 78 -18.74 21.94 -6.82
CA PRO A 78 -18.14 21.54 -8.09
C PRO A 78 -16.69 21.04 -7.89
N LEU A 79 -16.22 20.12 -8.76
CA LEU A 79 -14.82 19.62 -8.73
C LEU A 79 -13.78 20.74 -8.84
N SER A 80 -14.09 21.82 -9.58
CA SER A 80 -13.25 22.99 -9.71
C SER A 80 -12.94 23.66 -8.34
N HIS A 81 -13.90 23.65 -7.42
CA HIS A 81 -13.69 24.16 -6.06
C HIS A 81 -12.64 23.34 -5.29
N TYR A 82 -12.75 21.99 -5.34
CA TYR A 82 -11.76 21.10 -4.71
C TYR A 82 -10.39 21.26 -5.36
N ALA A 83 -10.35 21.37 -6.69
CA ALA A 83 -9.10 21.61 -7.42
C ALA A 83 -8.44 22.92 -6.99
N GLN A 84 -9.20 24.03 -6.94
CA GLN A 84 -8.68 25.32 -6.49
C GLN A 84 -8.19 25.27 -5.05
N LYS A 85 -9.02 24.73 -4.13
CA LYS A 85 -8.68 24.59 -2.72
C LYS A 85 -7.41 23.74 -2.50
N SER A 86 -7.23 22.69 -3.30
CA SER A 86 -6.03 21.84 -3.28
C SER A 86 -4.78 22.57 -3.81
N LEU A 87 -4.95 23.47 -4.79
CA LEU A 87 -3.86 24.32 -5.27
C LEU A 87 -3.48 25.40 -4.25
N ASP A 88 -4.44 25.95 -3.50
CA ASP A 88 -4.21 27.04 -2.53
C ASP A 88 -3.64 26.54 -1.20
N ASN A 89 -4.03 25.34 -0.77
CA ASN A 89 -3.63 24.80 0.53
C ASN A 89 -2.27 24.10 0.48
N LYS A 90 -1.39 24.50 1.43
CA LYS A 90 -0.18 23.77 1.74
C LYS A 90 -0.48 22.75 2.85
N ASN A 91 -0.08 21.48 2.64
CA ASN A 91 -0.07 20.43 3.68
C ASN A 91 -1.44 20.12 4.33
N MET A 92 -2.42 19.72 3.55
CA MET A 92 -3.60 19.11 4.15
C MET A 92 -3.19 17.79 4.83
N LYS A 93 -3.25 17.78 6.16
CA LYS A 93 -3.05 16.56 6.97
C LYS A 93 -4.33 15.74 6.91
N GLU A 94 -4.46 14.92 5.92
CA GLU A 94 -5.59 14.03 5.77
C GLU A 94 -5.17 12.58 5.93
N ASP A 95 -6.18 11.72 6.08
CA ASP A 95 -5.96 10.29 6.22
C ASP A 95 -5.21 9.71 5.03
N ILE A 96 -4.26 8.83 5.32
CA ILE A 96 -3.47 8.15 4.29
C ILE A 96 -4.35 7.25 3.42
N LEU A 97 -5.41 6.68 3.98
CA LEU A 97 -6.37 5.83 3.30
C LEU A 97 -7.79 6.36 3.44
N SER A 98 -8.49 6.45 2.32
CA SER A 98 -9.91 6.81 2.25
C SER A 98 -10.71 5.71 1.57
N VAL A 99 -11.98 5.57 1.96
CA VAL A 99 -12.94 4.63 1.34
C VAL A 99 -13.97 5.42 0.56
N VAL A 100 -14.05 5.18 -0.75
CA VAL A 100 -15.10 5.72 -1.63
C VAL A 100 -16.36 4.90 -1.41
N HIS A 101 -17.33 5.43 -0.68
CA HIS A 101 -18.53 4.72 -0.23
C HIS A 101 -19.37 4.18 -1.39
N GLU A 102 -19.59 4.95 -2.45
CA GLU A 102 -20.40 4.56 -3.61
C GLU A 102 -19.80 3.39 -4.39
N ALA A 103 -18.46 3.27 -4.38
CA ALA A 103 -17.77 2.11 -4.94
C ALA A 103 -17.78 0.93 -3.96
N CYS A 104 -17.76 1.20 -2.63
CA CYS A 104 -17.72 0.20 -1.58
C CYS A 104 -19.04 -0.56 -1.41
N ASN A 105 -20.16 0.06 -1.73
CA ASN A 105 -21.52 -0.46 -1.48
C ASN A 105 -21.89 -1.76 -2.23
N ALA A 106 -20.98 -2.34 -3.00
CA ALA A 106 -21.27 -3.54 -3.79
C ALA A 106 -20.93 -4.86 -3.08
N CYS A 107 -20.17 -4.85 -2.00
CA CYS A 107 -19.80 -6.07 -1.27
C CYS A 107 -20.91 -6.52 -0.31
N MET A 108 -21.27 -7.80 -0.38
CA MET A 108 -22.10 -8.46 0.64
C MET A 108 -21.25 -8.78 1.87
N GLN A 109 -21.90 -9.00 3.02
CA GLN A 109 -21.20 -9.51 4.21
C GLN A 109 -20.57 -10.88 3.94
N SER A 110 -19.44 -11.17 4.60
CA SER A 110 -18.80 -12.49 4.52
C SER A 110 -19.71 -13.57 5.06
N GLN A 111 -20.12 -14.50 4.23
CA GLN A 111 -21.07 -15.53 4.62
C GLN A 111 -21.03 -16.79 3.76
N TYR A 112 -21.66 -17.84 4.29
CA TYR A 112 -21.87 -19.07 3.54
C TYR A 112 -23.20 -19.07 2.80
N PHE A 113 -23.17 -19.50 1.54
CA PHE A 113 -24.34 -19.64 0.68
C PHE A 113 -24.49 -21.06 0.19
N ILE A 114 -25.73 -21.50 -0.01
CA ILE A 114 -26.05 -22.75 -0.65
C ILE A 114 -26.36 -22.49 -2.12
N THR A 115 -25.59 -23.10 -2.98
CA THR A 115 -25.72 -22.96 -4.44
C THR A 115 -26.79 -23.92 -5.00
N ASN A 116 -27.10 -23.75 -6.29
CA ASN A 116 -28.00 -24.66 -7.02
C ASN A 116 -27.48 -26.09 -7.15
N MET A 117 -26.22 -26.36 -6.77
CA MET A 117 -25.63 -27.69 -6.71
C MET A 117 -26.23 -28.58 -5.59
N CYS A 118 -26.96 -27.96 -4.63
CA CYS A 118 -27.61 -28.69 -3.54
C CYS A 118 -28.61 -29.74 -4.09
N ARG A 119 -28.40 -31.00 -3.72
CA ARG A 119 -29.24 -32.15 -4.15
C ARG A 119 -30.34 -32.51 -3.16
N GLY A 120 -30.48 -31.79 -2.05
CA GLY A 120 -31.47 -32.14 -1.06
C GLY A 120 -31.29 -33.53 -0.44
N CYS A 121 -30.03 -33.96 -0.22
CA CYS A 121 -29.69 -35.33 0.19
C CYS A 121 -30.39 -35.73 1.50
N GLU A 122 -30.75 -37.01 1.64
CA GLU A 122 -31.44 -37.56 2.82
C GLU A 122 -30.58 -37.50 4.09
N ALA A 123 -29.26 -37.69 3.95
CA ALA A 123 -28.32 -37.67 5.09
C ALA A 123 -28.17 -36.27 5.74
N ARG A 124 -28.43 -35.19 5.00
CA ARG A 124 -28.39 -33.78 5.48
C ARG A 124 -27.16 -33.42 6.36
N PRO A 125 -25.93 -33.82 5.96
CA PRO A 125 -24.76 -33.62 6.84
C PRO A 125 -24.52 -32.15 7.20
N CYS A 126 -24.83 -31.19 6.31
CA CYS A 126 -24.70 -29.76 6.60
C CYS A 126 -25.60 -29.30 7.75
N MET A 127 -26.84 -29.80 7.84
CA MET A 127 -27.79 -29.47 8.90
C MET A 127 -27.41 -30.15 10.21
N MET A 128 -27.05 -31.44 10.14
CA MET A 128 -26.71 -32.25 11.32
C MET A 128 -25.42 -31.78 12.01
N ASN A 129 -24.49 -31.19 11.27
CA ASN A 129 -23.23 -30.67 11.82
C ASN A 129 -23.23 -29.15 12.07
N CYS A 130 -24.38 -28.49 11.97
CA CYS A 130 -24.46 -27.07 12.26
C CYS A 130 -24.62 -26.82 13.79
N PRO A 131 -23.61 -26.24 14.49
CA PRO A 131 -23.65 -26.06 15.94
C PRO A 131 -24.69 -25.02 16.39
N LYS A 132 -25.18 -24.20 15.43
CA LYS A 132 -26.19 -23.15 15.70
C LYS A 132 -27.56 -23.50 15.12
N SER A 133 -27.74 -24.68 14.55
CA SER A 133 -28.98 -25.06 13.87
C SER A 133 -29.46 -24.05 12.81
N ALA A 134 -28.53 -23.28 12.23
CA ALA A 134 -28.79 -22.23 11.27
C ALA A 134 -29.20 -22.74 9.87
N ILE A 135 -29.27 -24.06 9.66
CA ILE A 135 -29.59 -24.65 8.35
C ILE A 135 -30.96 -25.32 8.42
N SER A 136 -31.83 -24.88 7.56
CA SER A 136 -33.18 -25.45 7.39
C SER A 136 -33.35 -26.02 5.97
N PHE A 137 -34.41 -26.78 5.77
CA PHE A 137 -34.77 -27.35 4.47
C PHE A 137 -36.08 -26.72 3.98
N LYS A 138 -36.03 -26.08 2.81
CA LYS A 138 -37.23 -25.50 2.17
C LYS A 138 -37.19 -25.84 0.67
N GLY A 139 -38.32 -26.27 0.10
CA GLY A 139 -38.41 -26.54 -1.35
C GLY A 139 -37.42 -27.57 -1.86
N GLY A 140 -37.08 -28.61 -1.08
CA GLY A 140 -36.13 -29.65 -1.48
C GLY A 140 -34.66 -29.28 -1.43
N LYS A 141 -34.31 -28.08 -0.94
CA LYS A 141 -32.93 -27.58 -0.80
C LYS A 141 -32.66 -27.07 0.61
N ALA A 142 -31.40 -27.16 1.01
CA ALA A 142 -30.97 -26.54 2.26
C ALA A 142 -30.94 -25.01 2.10
N THR A 143 -31.18 -24.30 3.21
CA THR A 143 -31.12 -22.83 3.30
C THR A 143 -30.40 -22.44 4.59
N ILE A 144 -29.50 -21.46 4.55
CA ILE A 144 -28.79 -20.95 5.73
C ILE A 144 -29.48 -19.68 6.21
N SER A 145 -29.85 -19.63 7.51
CA SER A 145 -30.21 -18.38 8.18
C SER A 145 -28.96 -17.56 8.41
N GLN A 146 -28.89 -16.38 7.82
CA GLN A 146 -27.72 -15.49 7.98
C GLN A 146 -27.67 -14.86 9.39
N GLU A 147 -28.79 -14.72 10.06
CA GLU A 147 -28.89 -14.19 11.43
C GLU A 147 -28.29 -15.15 12.45
N ASP A 148 -28.52 -16.46 12.28
CA ASP A 148 -28.08 -17.50 13.21
C ASP A 148 -26.69 -18.05 12.85
N CYS A 149 -26.21 -17.79 11.64
CA CYS A 149 -24.95 -18.36 11.12
C CYS A 149 -23.73 -17.65 11.73
N VAL A 150 -22.88 -18.43 12.41
CA VAL A 150 -21.60 -17.95 12.97
C VAL A 150 -20.41 -18.16 12.04
N SER A 151 -20.64 -18.46 10.78
CA SER A 151 -19.60 -18.63 9.73
C SER A 151 -18.47 -19.60 10.09
N CYS A 152 -18.77 -20.70 10.80
CA CYS A 152 -17.77 -21.68 11.23
C CYS A 152 -17.24 -22.61 10.12
N GLY A 153 -17.90 -22.70 8.96
CA GLY A 153 -17.46 -23.48 7.80
C GLY A 153 -17.71 -24.98 7.85
N LEU A 154 -18.21 -25.55 8.95
CA LEU A 154 -18.44 -27.00 9.08
C LEU A 154 -19.39 -27.55 8.01
N CYS A 155 -20.45 -26.82 7.69
CA CYS A 155 -21.41 -27.22 6.66
C CYS A 155 -20.77 -27.35 5.26
N GLN A 156 -19.80 -26.51 4.94
CA GLN A 156 -19.05 -26.58 3.68
C GLN A 156 -18.17 -27.84 3.64
N GLN A 157 -17.46 -28.12 4.73
CA GLN A 157 -16.55 -29.28 4.82
C GLN A 157 -17.25 -30.61 4.68
N VAL A 158 -18.47 -30.73 5.26
CA VAL A 158 -19.21 -32.01 5.25
C VAL A 158 -20.12 -32.19 4.03
N CYS A 159 -20.26 -31.21 3.17
CA CYS A 159 -21.13 -31.31 1.99
C CYS A 159 -20.49 -32.19 0.89
N PRO A 160 -21.02 -33.38 0.57
CA PRO A 160 -20.42 -34.28 -0.43
C PRO A 160 -20.54 -33.74 -1.87
N TYR A 161 -21.42 -32.75 -2.09
CA TYR A 161 -21.64 -32.15 -3.41
C TYR A 161 -20.94 -30.79 -3.54
N HIS A 162 -20.18 -30.33 -2.52
CA HIS A 162 -19.56 -29.01 -2.50
C HIS A 162 -20.53 -27.86 -2.84
N ALA A 163 -21.79 -28.02 -2.46
CA ALA A 163 -22.85 -27.09 -2.78
C ALA A 163 -22.89 -25.84 -1.88
N ILE A 164 -21.99 -25.75 -0.91
CA ILE A 164 -21.90 -24.63 0.04
C ILE A 164 -20.61 -23.88 -0.23
N ILE A 165 -20.73 -22.59 -0.53
CA ILE A 165 -19.59 -21.72 -0.83
C ILE A 165 -19.49 -20.63 0.22
N TYR A 166 -18.26 -20.22 0.52
CA TYR A 166 -17.96 -19.04 1.32
C TYR A 166 -17.69 -17.85 0.40
N THR A 167 -18.37 -16.74 0.65
CA THR A 167 -18.14 -15.49 -0.06
C THR A 167 -17.48 -14.50 0.91
N PRO A 168 -16.19 -14.19 0.74
CA PRO A 168 -15.48 -13.25 1.61
C PRO A 168 -15.80 -11.79 1.27
N VAL A 169 -15.55 -10.89 2.22
CA VAL A 169 -15.29 -9.48 1.93
C VAL A 169 -13.78 -9.32 1.72
N PRO A 170 -13.31 -9.07 0.49
CA PRO A 170 -11.87 -9.19 0.18
C PRO A 170 -10.96 -8.30 1.02
N CYS A 171 -11.36 -7.05 1.30
CA CYS A 171 -10.56 -6.14 2.10
C CYS A 171 -10.49 -6.52 3.59
N GLU A 172 -11.57 -7.07 4.17
CA GLU A 172 -11.57 -7.59 5.55
C GLU A 172 -10.68 -8.83 5.68
N GLU A 173 -10.78 -9.76 4.70
CA GLU A 173 -9.95 -10.97 4.69
C GLU A 173 -8.46 -10.67 4.50
N ALA A 174 -8.13 -9.71 3.65
CA ALA A 174 -6.76 -9.29 3.39
C ALA A 174 -6.13 -8.53 4.57
N CYS A 175 -6.93 -7.98 5.49
CA CYS A 175 -6.42 -7.19 6.59
C CYS A 175 -5.79 -8.05 7.69
N PRO A 176 -4.46 -8.03 7.88
CA PRO A 176 -3.77 -8.89 8.85
C PRO A 176 -4.10 -8.53 10.30
N VAL A 177 -4.53 -7.30 10.54
CA VAL A 177 -4.82 -6.75 11.88
C VAL A 177 -6.31 -6.54 12.15
N LYS A 178 -7.17 -6.93 11.18
CA LYS A 178 -8.63 -6.76 11.30
C LYS A 178 -9.05 -5.32 11.61
N ALA A 179 -8.38 -4.36 10.96
CA ALA A 179 -8.68 -2.93 11.06
C ALA A 179 -9.80 -2.47 10.13
N ILE A 180 -10.37 -3.38 9.32
CA ILE A 180 -11.47 -3.07 8.40
C ILE A 180 -12.70 -3.84 8.84
N SER A 181 -13.82 -3.14 8.91
CA SER A 181 -15.11 -3.72 9.25
C SER A 181 -16.23 -2.95 8.58
N LYS A 182 -17.31 -3.66 8.30
CA LYS A 182 -18.51 -3.10 7.68
C LYS A 182 -19.32 -2.28 8.68
N GLN A 183 -19.76 -1.10 8.24
CA GLN A 183 -20.67 -0.23 8.97
C GLN A 183 -22.14 -0.67 8.78
N PRO A 184 -23.08 -0.18 9.61
CA PRO A 184 -24.51 -0.48 9.47
C PRO A 184 -25.09 -0.08 8.09
N ASP A 185 -24.51 0.93 7.43
CA ASP A 185 -24.89 1.39 6.10
C ASP A 185 -24.39 0.48 4.96
N GLY A 186 -23.62 -0.57 5.31
CA GLY A 186 -23.05 -1.52 4.37
C GLY A 186 -21.68 -1.11 3.79
N THR A 187 -21.16 0.07 4.13
CA THR A 187 -19.82 0.51 3.70
C THR A 187 -18.74 0.01 4.64
N GLU A 188 -17.50 -0.04 4.15
CA GLU A 188 -16.34 -0.42 4.96
C GLU A 188 -15.76 0.79 5.70
N HIS A 189 -15.33 0.57 6.92
CA HIS A 189 -14.60 1.54 7.72
C HIS A 189 -13.21 1.01 8.08
N ILE A 190 -12.21 1.89 8.04
CA ILE A 190 -10.83 1.60 8.45
C ILE A 190 -10.59 2.20 9.83
N ASP A 191 -10.41 1.36 10.83
CA ASP A 191 -10.02 1.74 12.19
C ASP A 191 -8.54 2.14 12.19
N LYS A 192 -8.28 3.45 12.31
CA LYS A 192 -6.93 4.04 12.27
C LYS A 192 -6.05 3.60 13.44
N GLU A 193 -6.66 3.36 14.61
CA GLU A 193 -5.93 2.91 15.79
C GLU A 193 -5.35 1.50 15.60
N LYS A 194 -6.02 0.67 14.79
CA LYS A 194 -5.55 -0.67 14.45
C LYS A 194 -4.75 -0.72 13.15
N CYS A 195 -4.99 0.20 12.22
CA CYS A 195 -4.40 0.16 10.90
C CYS A 195 -2.87 0.34 10.94
N ILE A 196 -2.16 -0.50 10.19
CA ILE A 196 -0.70 -0.46 10.01
C ILE A 196 -0.28 0.04 8.62
N TYR A 197 -1.20 0.56 7.85
CA TYR A 197 -1.00 1.14 6.51
C TYR A 197 -0.29 0.22 5.51
N CYS A 198 -0.43 -1.11 5.63
CA CYS A 198 0.25 -2.08 4.75
C CYS A 198 -0.30 -2.12 3.31
N GLY A 199 -1.44 -1.50 3.00
CA GLY A 199 -2.02 -1.41 1.66
C GLY A 199 -2.73 -2.66 1.14
N LYS A 200 -2.71 -3.79 1.85
CA LYS A 200 -3.32 -5.06 1.39
C LYS A 200 -4.81 -4.95 1.06
N CYS A 201 -5.54 -4.12 1.79
CA CYS A 201 -6.97 -3.87 1.54
C CYS A 201 -7.22 -3.15 0.22
N MET A 202 -6.33 -2.23 -0.17
CA MET A 202 -6.40 -1.51 -1.44
C MET A 202 -6.17 -2.47 -2.61
N GLN A 203 -5.15 -3.32 -2.53
CA GLN A 203 -4.88 -4.35 -3.53
C GLN A 203 -6.00 -5.39 -3.66
N ALA A 204 -6.61 -5.78 -2.53
CA ALA A 204 -7.66 -6.79 -2.50
C ALA A 204 -9.02 -6.29 -2.96
N CYS A 205 -9.26 -4.97 -2.99
CA CYS A 205 -10.57 -4.41 -3.32
C CYS A 205 -10.88 -4.50 -4.82
N PRO A 206 -11.82 -5.36 -5.27
CA PRO A 206 -12.13 -5.54 -6.69
C PRO A 206 -12.80 -4.31 -7.32
N TYR A 207 -13.33 -3.41 -6.49
CA TYR A 207 -14.00 -2.18 -6.93
C TYR A 207 -13.07 -0.96 -6.94
N GLY A 208 -11.83 -1.10 -6.42
CA GLY A 208 -10.93 0.02 -6.24
C GLY A 208 -11.56 1.13 -5.39
N ALA A 209 -12.32 0.74 -4.36
CA ALA A 209 -13.00 1.68 -3.47
C ALA A 209 -12.08 2.29 -2.41
N ILE A 210 -10.92 1.67 -2.16
CA ILE A 210 -9.95 2.16 -1.20
C ILE A 210 -8.87 2.90 -1.97
N THR A 211 -8.67 4.17 -1.62
CA THR A 211 -7.72 5.08 -2.27
C THR A 211 -6.71 5.60 -1.25
N GLU A 212 -5.50 5.86 -1.71
CA GLU A 212 -4.47 6.53 -0.89
C GLU A 212 -4.45 8.04 -1.12
N ARG A 213 -4.00 8.77 -0.10
CA ARG A 213 -3.67 10.20 -0.20
C ARG A 213 -2.53 10.39 -1.19
N SER A 214 -2.73 11.24 -2.18
CA SER A 214 -1.72 11.58 -3.18
C SER A 214 -1.04 12.91 -2.87
N LYS A 215 0.23 13.04 -3.24
CA LYS A 215 1.02 14.27 -3.14
C LYS A 215 1.42 14.82 -4.53
N ILE A 216 0.74 14.37 -5.59
CA ILE A 216 1.04 14.80 -6.97
C ILE A 216 0.95 16.31 -7.16
N ILE A 217 0.02 16.99 -6.47
CA ILE A 217 -0.15 18.44 -6.57
C ILE A 217 1.02 19.17 -5.91
N ASP A 218 1.39 18.75 -4.70
CA ASP A 218 2.49 19.36 -3.96
C ASP A 218 3.82 19.18 -4.70
N VAL A 219 4.08 17.97 -5.21
CA VAL A 219 5.27 17.65 -6.02
C VAL A 219 5.28 18.47 -7.32
N HIS A 220 4.13 18.56 -8.03
CA HIS A 220 4.04 19.39 -9.23
C HIS A 220 4.32 20.87 -8.96
N LYS A 221 3.80 21.41 -7.86
CA LYS A 221 4.09 22.82 -7.45
C LYS A 221 5.58 23.04 -7.24
N CYS A 222 6.28 22.09 -6.60
CA CYS A 222 7.73 22.18 -6.41
C CYS A 222 8.48 22.13 -7.74
N LEU A 223 8.10 21.22 -8.65
CA LEU A 223 8.70 21.10 -10.00
C LEU A 223 8.46 22.34 -10.86
N ALA A 224 7.35 23.05 -10.67
CA ALA A 224 6.98 24.22 -11.46
C ALA A 224 7.57 25.53 -10.90
N ASP A 225 8.03 25.55 -9.66
CA ASP A 225 8.59 26.75 -9.01
C ASP A 225 10.11 26.84 -9.23
N PRO A 226 10.59 27.80 -10.03
CA PRO A 226 12.02 27.93 -10.34
C PRO A 226 12.89 28.30 -9.13
N ASN A 227 12.28 28.73 -8.01
CA ASN A 227 12.99 29.08 -6.77
C ASN A 227 13.15 27.89 -5.84
N LYS A 228 12.51 26.76 -6.13
CA LYS A 228 12.61 25.54 -5.34
C LYS A 228 13.54 24.55 -6.00
N LYS A 229 14.29 23.85 -5.18
CA LYS A 229 15.09 22.71 -5.59
C LYS A 229 14.44 21.42 -5.07
N ILE A 230 14.36 20.41 -5.89
CA ILE A 230 13.66 19.17 -5.59
C ILE A 230 14.51 17.95 -5.98
N THR A 231 14.70 17.04 -5.04
CA THR A 231 15.44 15.78 -5.25
C THR A 231 14.51 14.59 -5.08
N ALA A 232 14.58 13.66 -6.01
CA ALA A 232 13.96 12.35 -5.88
C ALA A 232 14.90 11.38 -5.18
N ILE A 233 14.45 10.75 -4.09
CA ILE A 233 15.11 9.59 -3.51
C ILE A 233 14.33 8.34 -3.89
N VAL A 234 14.95 7.41 -4.62
CA VAL A 234 14.27 6.32 -5.33
C VAL A 234 14.53 4.98 -4.66
N ALA A 235 13.45 4.29 -4.26
CA ALA A 235 13.53 2.97 -3.65
C ALA A 235 14.07 1.91 -4.62
N PRO A 236 14.95 0.97 -4.19
CA PRO A 236 15.48 -0.07 -5.06
C PRO A 236 14.41 -1.03 -5.62
N ALA A 237 13.21 -1.04 -5.03
CA ALA A 237 12.04 -1.75 -5.55
C ALA A 237 11.57 -1.27 -6.94
N ILE A 238 12.09 -0.17 -7.44
CA ILE A 238 11.79 0.33 -8.80
C ILE A 238 12.32 -0.60 -9.89
N ASN A 239 13.31 -1.40 -9.57
CA ASN A 239 13.87 -2.39 -10.50
C ASN A 239 12.79 -3.42 -10.88
N GLY A 240 12.52 -3.53 -12.18
CA GLY A 240 11.49 -4.42 -12.72
C GLY A 240 10.06 -3.85 -12.69
N GLN A 241 9.86 -2.59 -12.27
CA GLN A 241 8.57 -1.90 -12.39
C GLN A 241 8.35 -1.30 -13.78
N PHE A 242 9.43 -0.92 -14.43
CA PHE A 242 9.46 -0.41 -15.80
C PHE A 242 10.34 -1.31 -16.64
N ASP A 243 10.02 -1.44 -17.93
CA ASP A 243 10.85 -2.19 -18.90
C ASP A 243 12.07 -1.35 -19.33
N ALA A 244 12.94 -1.07 -18.35
CA ALA A 244 14.13 -0.25 -18.51
C ALA A 244 15.17 -0.55 -17.43
N SER A 245 16.43 -0.22 -17.69
CA SER A 245 17.50 -0.33 -16.70
C SER A 245 17.34 0.72 -15.58
N PRO A 246 17.85 0.46 -14.36
CA PRO A 246 17.85 1.46 -13.29
C PRO A 246 18.42 2.81 -13.72
N ALA A 247 19.51 2.81 -14.46
CA ALA A 247 20.17 4.02 -14.94
C ALA A 247 19.29 4.84 -15.91
N GLN A 248 18.52 4.18 -16.78
CA GLN A 248 17.53 4.84 -17.65
C GLN A 248 16.37 5.42 -16.84
N ILE A 249 15.89 4.70 -15.83
CA ILE A 249 14.79 5.18 -14.96
C ILE A 249 15.24 6.44 -14.19
N LEU A 250 16.44 6.44 -13.61
CA LEU A 250 16.96 7.62 -12.91
C LEU A 250 17.12 8.83 -13.85
N ALA A 251 17.60 8.60 -15.09
CA ALA A 251 17.67 9.65 -16.11
C ALA A 251 16.27 10.18 -16.49
N ALA A 252 15.28 9.28 -16.63
CA ALA A 252 13.91 9.66 -16.91
C ALA A 252 13.30 10.55 -15.81
N ILE A 253 13.58 10.25 -14.54
CA ILE A 253 13.13 11.07 -13.41
C ILE A 253 13.74 12.47 -13.48
N LYS A 254 15.04 12.60 -13.80
CA LYS A 254 15.67 13.92 -14.01
C LYS A 254 14.99 14.71 -15.14
N ARG A 255 14.56 14.06 -16.21
CA ARG A 255 13.87 14.72 -17.34
C ARG A 255 12.44 15.17 -17.01
N ILE A 256 11.81 14.64 -15.96
CA ILE A 256 10.55 15.19 -15.43
C ILE A 256 10.77 16.59 -14.85
N GLY A 257 12.00 16.89 -14.38
CA GLY A 257 12.37 18.19 -13.84
C GLY A 257 12.93 18.14 -12.41
N PHE A 258 13.24 16.94 -11.89
CA PHE A 258 13.96 16.85 -10.62
C PHE A 258 15.42 17.30 -10.80
N ASP A 259 15.90 18.15 -9.89
CA ASP A 259 17.27 18.67 -9.89
C ASP A 259 18.29 17.56 -9.67
N ASP A 260 17.97 16.62 -8.77
CA ASP A 260 18.80 15.45 -8.53
C ASP A 260 17.98 14.19 -8.25
N VAL A 261 18.65 13.03 -8.42
CA VAL A 261 18.05 11.71 -8.17
C VAL A 261 19.06 10.84 -7.43
N VAL A 262 18.66 10.39 -6.23
CA VAL A 262 19.51 9.59 -5.34
C VAL A 262 18.89 8.20 -5.12
N GLU A 263 19.72 7.15 -5.21
CA GLU A 263 19.28 5.79 -4.86
C GLU A 263 19.09 5.66 -3.35
N VAL A 264 17.90 5.27 -2.88
CA VAL A 264 17.65 4.95 -1.45
C VAL A 264 18.52 3.77 -0.99
N ALA A 265 19.04 3.01 -1.92
CA ALA A 265 20.03 1.98 -1.66
C ALA A 265 21.29 2.52 -0.94
N LEU A 266 21.64 3.81 -1.13
CA LEU A 266 22.69 4.49 -0.38
C LEU A 266 22.33 4.60 1.13
N GLY A 267 21.08 4.94 1.44
CA GLY A 267 20.59 4.91 2.82
C GLY A 267 20.47 3.49 3.38
N ALA A 268 20.31 2.47 2.52
CA ALA A 268 20.33 1.08 2.94
C ALA A 268 21.73 0.63 3.40
N GLU A 269 22.80 1.16 2.82
CA GLU A 269 24.18 0.92 3.32
C GLU A 269 24.36 1.49 4.73
N ASP A 270 23.83 2.71 4.99
CA ASP A 270 23.87 3.31 6.32
C ASP A 270 23.01 2.54 7.32
N THR A 271 21.80 2.15 6.93
CA THR A 271 20.93 1.30 7.77
C THR A 271 21.63 -0.01 8.11
N SER A 272 22.23 -0.69 7.13
CA SER A 272 22.92 -1.97 7.34
C SER A 272 24.09 -1.85 8.30
N ARG A 273 24.88 -0.79 8.18
CA ARG A 273 26.03 -0.55 9.08
C ARG A 273 25.55 -0.35 10.50
N ASN A 274 24.61 0.56 10.72
CA ASN A 274 24.11 0.89 12.05
C ASN A 274 23.36 -0.30 12.68
N GLU A 275 22.56 -1.02 11.90
CA GLU A 275 21.82 -2.19 12.37
C GLU A 275 22.75 -3.38 12.68
N ALA A 276 23.87 -3.49 11.96
CA ALA A 276 24.92 -4.48 12.24
C ALA A 276 25.66 -4.18 13.55
N GLU A 277 26.04 -2.92 13.78
CA GLU A 277 26.66 -2.48 15.03
C GLU A 277 25.69 -2.70 16.22
N GLU A 278 24.44 -2.29 16.07
CA GLU A 278 23.39 -2.49 17.07
C GLU A 278 23.16 -3.97 17.39
N LEU A 279 23.17 -4.86 16.37
CA LEU A 279 23.08 -6.31 16.58
C LEU A 279 24.21 -6.84 17.44
N GLN A 280 25.45 -6.45 17.13
CA GLN A 280 26.63 -6.89 17.88
C GLN A 280 26.56 -6.45 19.35
N GLU A 281 26.19 -5.18 19.59
CA GLU A 281 26.08 -4.63 20.96
C GLU A 281 24.95 -5.33 21.74
N ARG A 282 23.78 -5.53 21.16
CA ARG A 282 22.62 -6.15 21.81
C ARG A 282 22.87 -7.63 22.16
N ILE A 283 23.50 -8.39 21.24
CA ILE A 283 23.82 -9.80 21.49
C ILE A 283 24.93 -9.90 22.55
N ALA A 284 25.94 -9.04 22.51
CA ALA A 284 26.98 -8.97 23.54
C ALA A 284 26.42 -8.61 24.92
N ALA A 285 25.39 -7.79 24.98
CA ALA A 285 24.64 -7.45 26.19
C ALA A 285 23.69 -8.57 26.68
N GLY A 286 23.64 -9.71 25.98
CA GLY A 286 22.82 -10.87 26.36
C GLY A 286 21.39 -10.85 25.82
N GLN A 287 21.07 -9.95 24.91
CA GLN A 287 19.77 -9.98 24.26
C GLN A 287 19.68 -11.19 23.33
N PRO A 288 18.59 -11.99 23.38
CA PRO A 288 18.54 -13.27 22.67
C PRO A 288 18.37 -13.12 21.14
N PHE A 289 17.78 -12.03 20.67
CA PHE A 289 17.59 -11.74 19.25
C PHE A 289 17.27 -10.27 19.00
N MET A 290 17.39 -9.85 17.74
CA MET A 290 16.95 -8.55 17.24
C MET A 290 16.17 -8.72 15.93
N THR A 291 15.18 -7.88 15.68
CA THR A 291 14.43 -7.80 14.42
C THR A 291 14.69 -6.47 13.73
N THR A 292 14.52 -6.43 12.41
CA THR A 292 14.68 -5.21 11.60
C THR A 292 13.68 -4.13 11.94
N SER A 293 13.99 -2.86 11.62
CA SER A 293 13.12 -1.69 11.76
C SER A 293 12.72 -1.06 10.41
N CYS A 294 13.33 -1.46 9.30
CA CYS A 294 13.19 -0.81 8.01
C CYS A 294 11.78 -0.85 7.40
N CYS A 295 10.90 -1.77 7.86
CA CYS A 295 9.52 -1.92 7.40
C CYS A 295 8.54 -1.20 8.34
N PRO A 296 7.99 0.00 7.98
CA PRO A 296 7.11 0.76 8.88
C PRO A 296 5.76 0.09 9.14
N ALA A 297 5.30 -0.80 8.27
CA ALA A 297 4.11 -1.61 8.55
C ALA A 297 4.38 -2.66 9.64
N TYR A 298 5.60 -3.21 9.71
CA TYR A 298 6.01 -4.12 10.77
C TYR A 298 6.18 -3.39 12.10
N THR A 299 6.90 -2.28 12.13
CA THR A 299 7.11 -1.51 13.37
C THR A 299 5.78 -0.99 13.92
N GLY A 300 4.89 -0.50 13.06
CA GLY A 300 3.52 -0.12 13.44
C GLY A 300 2.68 -1.31 13.95
N TRP A 301 2.89 -2.51 13.40
CA TRP A 301 2.27 -3.73 13.94
C TRP A 301 2.79 -4.08 15.32
N VAL A 302 4.09 -3.94 15.56
CA VAL A 302 4.67 -4.16 16.88
C VAL A 302 4.09 -3.19 17.90
N GLU A 303 4.03 -1.91 17.58
CA GLU A 303 3.49 -0.89 18.48
C GLU A 303 2.02 -1.14 18.86
N LYS A 304 1.18 -1.43 17.88
CA LYS A 304 -0.28 -1.52 18.07
C LYS A 304 -0.76 -2.91 18.49
N HIS A 305 -0.09 -4.00 18.04
CA HIS A 305 -0.62 -5.36 18.16
C HIS A 305 0.32 -6.36 18.84
N ALA A 306 1.59 -6.00 19.03
CA ALA A 306 2.59 -6.87 19.63
C ALA A 306 3.64 -6.12 20.46
N PRO A 307 3.25 -5.27 21.45
CA PRO A 307 4.18 -4.42 22.19
C PRO A 307 5.26 -5.23 22.95
N VAL A 308 5.03 -6.52 23.21
CA VAL A 308 6.00 -7.43 23.78
C VAL A 308 7.29 -7.60 22.93
N LEU A 309 7.19 -7.33 21.62
CA LEU A 309 8.31 -7.38 20.68
C LEU A 309 9.10 -6.07 20.62
N LYS A 310 8.56 -4.95 21.13
CA LYS A 310 9.18 -3.63 21.04
C LYS A 310 10.66 -3.60 21.48
N PRO A 311 11.08 -4.26 22.59
CA PRO A 311 12.48 -4.28 23.00
C PRO A 311 13.44 -4.97 22.03
N PHE A 312 12.88 -5.79 21.13
CA PHE A 312 13.67 -6.59 20.18
C PHE A 312 13.75 -5.98 18.77
N VAL A 313 12.97 -4.93 18.50
CA VAL A 313 13.04 -4.21 17.23
C VAL A 313 14.26 -3.30 17.23
N SER A 314 15.01 -3.26 16.12
CA SER A 314 16.11 -2.32 15.92
C SER A 314 15.62 -0.87 16.05
N GLU A 315 16.46 0.01 16.63
CA GLU A 315 16.21 1.45 16.75
C GLU A 315 16.76 2.22 15.54
N THR A 316 17.46 1.53 14.67
CA THR A 316 18.04 2.09 13.45
C THR A 316 16.94 2.63 12.52
N ARG A 317 17.20 3.80 11.93
CA ARG A 317 16.26 4.42 10.98
C ARG A 317 16.21 3.68 9.65
N SER A 318 15.07 3.80 8.95
CA SER A 318 14.91 3.15 7.65
C SER A 318 15.81 3.78 6.56
N PRO A 319 16.10 3.05 5.46
CA PRO A 319 16.86 3.56 4.32
C PRO A 319 16.33 4.87 3.75
N MET A 320 15.01 5.08 3.73
CA MET A 320 14.38 6.31 3.31
C MET A 320 14.88 7.51 4.12
N VAL A 321 14.92 7.36 5.45
CA VAL A 321 15.35 8.43 6.37
C VAL A 321 16.82 8.76 6.19
N TYR A 322 17.70 7.75 6.08
CA TYR A 322 19.12 7.99 5.88
C TYR A 322 19.43 8.65 4.52
N ALA A 323 18.78 8.20 3.45
CA ALA A 323 18.93 8.83 2.14
C ALA A 323 18.47 10.30 2.16
N ALA A 324 17.32 10.59 2.79
CA ALA A 324 16.81 11.95 2.95
C ALA A 324 17.78 12.84 3.78
N ARG A 325 18.31 12.31 4.88
CA ARG A 325 19.32 13.01 5.71
C ARG A 325 20.57 13.37 4.93
N ARG A 326 21.06 12.48 4.06
CA ARG A 326 22.22 12.79 3.20
C ARG A 326 21.92 13.96 2.27
N VAL A 327 20.72 14.01 1.66
CA VAL A 327 20.29 15.09 0.80
C VAL A 327 20.18 16.42 1.59
N LYS A 328 19.48 16.40 2.73
CA LYS A 328 19.30 17.60 3.59
C LYS A 328 20.63 18.08 4.22
N ALA A 329 21.58 17.19 4.45
CA ALA A 329 22.92 17.56 4.93
C ALA A 329 23.74 18.30 3.87
N ALA A 330 23.52 17.97 2.58
CA ALA A 330 24.16 18.66 1.47
C ALA A 330 23.50 20.01 1.15
N ASP A 331 22.17 20.07 1.19
CA ASP A 331 21.39 21.30 0.98
C ASP A 331 20.11 21.22 1.86
N PRO A 332 20.05 21.96 2.99
CA PRO A 332 18.90 21.94 3.90
C PRO A 332 17.58 22.43 3.29
N GLU A 333 17.64 23.27 2.25
CA GLU A 333 16.47 23.82 1.56
C GLU A 333 15.94 22.90 0.46
N MET A 334 16.66 21.81 0.16
CA MET A 334 16.25 20.84 -0.86
C MET A 334 14.96 20.13 -0.47
N GLU A 335 13.93 20.22 -1.29
CA GLU A 335 12.70 19.41 -1.12
C GLU A 335 12.97 17.96 -1.49
N VAL A 336 12.63 17.02 -0.62
CA VAL A 336 12.92 15.59 -0.79
C VAL A 336 11.65 14.81 -1.07
N VAL A 337 11.61 14.13 -2.22
CA VAL A 337 10.51 13.26 -2.64
C VAL A 337 10.97 11.81 -2.58
N PHE A 338 10.41 11.03 -1.68
CA PHE A 338 10.60 9.58 -1.71
C PHE A 338 9.70 8.95 -2.76
N ILE A 339 10.29 8.18 -3.68
CA ILE A 339 9.58 7.44 -4.72
C ILE A 339 9.69 5.94 -4.42
N GLY A 340 8.55 5.30 -4.10
CA GLY A 340 8.58 3.87 -3.73
C GLY A 340 7.20 3.22 -3.68
N PRO A 341 7.14 1.88 -3.52
CA PRO A 341 5.90 1.12 -3.64
C PRO A 341 5.06 1.10 -2.36
N CYS A 342 5.55 1.68 -1.27
CA CYS A 342 5.06 1.37 0.07
C CYS A 342 4.13 2.45 0.63
N LEU A 343 2.86 2.10 0.88
CA LEU A 343 1.89 2.98 1.51
C LEU A 343 2.29 3.36 2.95
N ALA A 344 2.87 2.43 3.73
CA ALA A 344 3.30 2.72 5.10
C ALA A 344 4.45 3.74 5.16
N LYS A 345 5.19 3.94 4.06
CA LYS A 345 6.20 5.00 3.95
C LYS A 345 5.57 6.41 3.93
N ARG A 346 4.33 6.56 3.48
CA ARG A 346 3.58 7.82 3.60
C ARG A 346 3.32 8.15 5.07
N HIS A 347 3.01 7.13 5.87
CA HIS A 347 2.82 7.30 7.32
C HIS A 347 4.13 7.58 8.04
N GLU A 348 5.20 6.89 7.69
CA GLU A 348 6.53 7.16 8.25
C GLU A 348 6.98 8.60 7.98
N ALA A 349 6.78 9.08 6.75
CA ALA A 349 7.14 10.44 6.34
C ALA A 349 6.39 11.53 7.13
N ASP A 350 5.16 11.28 7.60
CA ASP A 350 4.43 12.24 8.43
C ASP A 350 5.16 12.56 9.77
N PHE A 351 6.12 11.71 10.19
CA PHE A 351 6.93 11.84 11.40
C PHE A 351 8.43 12.07 11.14
N VAL A 352 8.81 12.24 9.87
CA VAL A 352 10.21 12.39 9.44
C VAL A 352 10.34 13.72 8.69
N PRO A 353 10.87 14.78 9.33
CA PRO A 353 10.94 16.12 8.74
C PRO A 353 11.90 16.19 7.53
N GLU A 354 12.79 15.22 7.36
CA GLU A 354 13.73 15.19 6.25
C GLU A 354 13.07 14.71 4.92
N VAL A 355 11.85 14.16 4.96
CA VAL A 355 11.10 13.70 3.78
C VAL A 355 9.87 14.59 3.60
N ASP A 356 9.86 15.41 2.57
CA ASP A 356 8.78 16.38 2.33
C ASP A 356 7.56 15.70 1.67
N TYR A 357 7.80 14.80 0.70
CA TYR A 357 6.74 14.14 -0.05
C TYR A 357 7.04 12.67 -0.31
N VAL A 358 5.96 11.88 -0.51
CA VAL A 358 6.04 10.47 -0.90
C VAL A 358 5.19 10.24 -2.15
N MET A 359 5.78 9.66 -3.18
CA MET A 359 5.13 9.23 -4.42
C MET A 359 5.18 7.72 -4.58
N SER A 360 4.12 7.14 -5.12
CA SER A 360 4.12 5.75 -5.59
C SER A 360 4.73 5.64 -6.99
N PHE A 361 5.07 4.41 -7.41
CA PHE A 361 5.51 4.16 -8.78
C PHE A 361 4.41 4.41 -9.82
N GLU A 362 3.14 4.24 -9.45
CA GLU A 362 2.01 4.59 -10.32
C GLU A 362 1.90 6.11 -10.53
N GLU A 363 2.11 6.90 -9.48
CA GLU A 363 2.16 8.37 -9.57
C GLU A 363 3.36 8.81 -10.41
N LEU A 364 4.55 8.20 -10.22
CA LEU A 364 5.71 8.47 -11.07
C LEU A 364 5.41 8.16 -12.54
N GLY A 365 4.81 7.01 -12.83
CA GLY A 365 4.40 6.65 -14.20
C GLY A 365 3.44 7.67 -14.80
N ALA A 366 2.52 8.21 -14.01
CA ALA A 366 1.62 9.28 -14.46
C ALA A 366 2.37 10.58 -14.81
N PHE A 367 3.39 10.95 -14.02
CA PHE A 367 4.28 12.07 -14.36
C PHE A 367 5.06 11.80 -15.64
N MET A 368 5.66 10.62 -15.81
CA MET A 368 6.39 10.26 -17.02
C MET A 368 5.50 10.41 -18.26
N VAL A 369 4.28 9.87 -18.24
CA VAL A 369 3.33 9.98 -19.37
C VAL A 369 2.94 11.44 -19.63
N ALA A 370 2.55 12.18 -18.60
CA ALA A 370 2.09 13.57 -18.73
C ALA A 370 3.21 14.49 -19.23
N TYR A 371 4.45 14.23 -18.82
CA TYR A 371 5.62 15.02 -19.25
C TYR A 371 6.20 14.54 -20.59
N GLY A 372 5.67 13.44 -21.15
CA GLY A 372 6.14 12.89 -22.44
C GLY A 372 7.52 12.23 -22.33
N VAL A 373 7.86 11.69 -21.16
CA VAL A 373 9.10 10.98 -20.89
C VAL A 373 8.93 9.50 -21.20
N GLU A 374 9.55 9.02 -22.27
CA GLU A 374 9.56 7.60 -22.66
C GLU A 374 10.86 6.94 -22.20
N VAL A 375 10.78 6.07 -21.19
CA VAL A 375 11.95 5.49 -20.52
C VAL A 375 12.73 4.52 -21.41
N GLN A 376 12.02 3.76 -22.27
CA GLN A 376 12.63 2.73 -23.13
C GLN A 376 13.43 3.27 -24.33
N LYS A 377 13.07 4.45 -24.81
CA LYS A 377 13.68 5.04 -26.01
C LYS A 377 14.95 5.82 -25.74
N ASP A 378 15.31 5.97 -24.47
CA ASP A 378 16.44 6.80 -24.11
C ASP A 378 17.73 6.01 -24.03
N GLU A 379 18.69 6.42 -24.81
CA GLU A 379 20.10 6.05 -24.66
C GLU A 379 20.76 6.77 -23.48
N GLU A 380 20.14 7.83 -22.96
CA GLU A 380 20.61 8.57 -21.79
C GLU A 380 20.48 7.75 -20.52
N THR A 381 21.58 7.60 -19.82
CA THR A 381 21.67 6.90 -18.54
C THR A 381 22.26 7.82 -17.49
N ALA A 382 21.63 7.84 -16.29
CA ALA A 382 22.26 8.46 -15.13
C ALA A 382 23.23 7.47 -14.49
N PRO A 383 24.43 7.90 -14.07
CA PRO A 383 25.37 7.02 -13.40
C PRO A 383 24.76 6.51 -12.09
N LEU A 384 24.85 5.20 -11.87
CA LEU A 384 24.50 4.62 -10.58
C LEU A 384 25.56 5.02 -9.54
N ASN A 385 25.14 5.22 -8.29
CA ASN A 385 26.08 5.61 -7.24
C ASN A 385 27.10 4.48 -6.97
N PRO A 386 28.42 4.74 -7.10
CA PRO A 386 29.45 3.72 -6.90
C PRO A 386 29.61 3.26 -5.44
N GLU A 387 29.14 4.05 -4.47
CA GLU A 387 29.13 3.67 -3.05
C GLU A 387 28.08 2.61 -2.71
N VAL A 388 27.11 2.40 -3.59
CA VAL A 388 26.03 1.44 -3.39
C VAL A 388 26.43 0.06 -3.84
N THR A 389 26.43 -0.88 -2.91
CA THR A 389 26.74 -2.29 -3.18
C THR A 389 25.53 -3.05 -3.77
N LYS A 390 25.76 -4.28 -4.21
CA LYS A 390 24.67 -5.18 -4.60
C LYS A 390 23.72 -5.49 -3.43
N PHE A 391 24.19 -5.37 -2.17
CA PHE A 391 23.39 -5.62 -0.99
C PHE A 391 22.41 -4.48 -0.71
N GLY A 392 22.85 -3.22 -0.83
CA GLY A 392 21.96 -2.06 -0.77
C GLY A 392 20.87 -2.08 -1.84
N ARG A 393 21.24 -2.39 -3.10
CA ARG A 393 20.27 -2.53 -4.20
C ARG A 393 19.34 -3.75 -4.02
N GLY A 394 19.81 -4.81 -3.36
CA GLY A 394 19.02 -6.00 -3.03
C GLY A 394 18.04 -5.84 -1.86
N TYR A 395 18.09 -4.74 -1.14
CA TYR A 395 17.35 -4.51 0.12
C TYR A 395 15.84 -4.64 -0.01
N ALA A 396 15.29 -4.41 -1.20
CA ALA A 396 13.86 -4.49 -1.46
C ALA A 396 13.30 -5.91 -1.59
N MET A 397 14.16 -6.91 -1.77
CA MET A 397 13.76 -8.32 -1.86
C MET A 397 13.69 -8.97 -0.47
N ALA A 398 12.85 -9.99 -0.33
CA ALA A 398 12.82 -10.81 0.87
C ALA A 398 14.19 -11.48 1.10
N GLY A 399 14.75 -11.38 2.32
CA GLY A 399 16.09 -11.82 2.66
C GLY A 399 17.20 -10.82 2.28
N GLY A 400 16.86 -9.72 1.62
CA GLY A 400 17.83 -8.71 1.17
C GLY A 400 18.49 -7.97 2.34
N VAL A 401 17.69 -7.57 3.33
CA VAL A 401 18.21 -6.93 4.56
C VAL A 401 19.08 -7.89 5.33
N ARG A 402 18.61 -9.13 5.54
CA ARG A 402 19.40 -10.19 6.18
C ARG A 402 20.76 -10.38 5.50
N ASN A 403 20.79 -10.45 4.18
CA ASN A 403 22.02 -10.65 3.44
C ASN A 403 22.97 -9.45 3.58
N ALA A 404 22.45 -8.23 3.63
CA ALA A 404 23.23 -7.02 3.88
C ALA A 404 23.86 -7.02 5.30
N ILE A 405 23.07 -7.41 6.31
CA ILE A 405 23.57 -7.52 7.70
C ILE A 405 24.61 -8.62 7.82
N VAL A 406 24.37 -9.82 7.26
CA VAL A 406 25.36 -10.91 7.24
C VAL A 406 26.66 -10.46 6.58
N HIS A 407 26.57 -9.70 5.49
CA HIS A 407 27.76 -9.13 4.84
C HIS A 407 28.53 -8.17 5.76
N ALA A 408 27.82 -7.38 6.57
CA ALA A 408 28.43 -6.40 7.47
C ALA A 408 29.03 -7.04 8.75
N VAL A 409 28.36 -8.03 9.35
CA VAL A 409 28.81 -8.65 10.61
C VAL A 409 29.64 -9.92 10.43
N GLY A 410 29.62 -10.54 9.24
CA GLY A 410 30.22 -11.86 8.96
C GLY A 410 29.32 -13.03 9.41
N ASP A 411 29.83 -14.25 9.28
CA ASP A 411 29.09 -15.51 9.47
C ASP A 411 28.89 -15.94 10.94
N GLY A 412 29.14 -15.03 11.90
CA GLY A 412 29.10 -15.34 13.34
C GLY A 412 27.70 -15.41 13.97
N TYR A 413 26.65 -15.05 13.25
CA TYR A 413 25.28 -14.92 13.76
C TYR A 413 24.29 -15.82 13.04
N THR A 414 23.36 -16.41 13.80
CA THR A 414 22.22 -17.11 13.21
C THR A 414 21.18 -16.10 12.71
N THR A 415 20.78 -16.22 11.43
CA THR A 415 19.89 -15.26 10.80
C THR A 415 18.74 -15.95 10.06
N THR A 416 17.58 -15.30 10.01
CA THR A 416 16.42 -15.76 9.23
C THR A 416 15.60 -14.58 8.71
N ASN A 417 14.64 -14.84 7.81
CA ASN A 417 13.68 -13.86 7.36
C ASN A 417 12.25 -14.36 7.55
N ILE A 418 11.34 -13.44 7.85
CA ILE A 418 9.90 -13.65 7.95
C ILE A 418 9.24 -12.64 7.02
N GLU A 419 8.55 -13.15 6.01
CA GLU A 419 7.85 -12.33 5.02
C GLU A 419 6.34 -12.55 5.07
N GLY A 420 5.58 -11.45 4.97
CA GLY A 420 4.14 -11.45 5.13
C GLY A 420 3.70 -11.47 6.60
N LEU A 421 2.96 -10.43 7.01
CA LEU A 421 2.29 -10.40 8.31
C LEU A 421 0.93 -11.08 8.18
N ASP A 422 0.90 -12.41 8.21
CA ASP A 422 -0.30 -13.22 8.36
C ASP A 422 -0.47 -13.73 9.81
N LYS A 423 -1.55 -14.47 10.09
CA LYS A 423 -1.81 -15.02 11.42
C LYS A 423 -0.69 -15.96 11.91
N LYS A 424 -0.10 -16.75 11.00
CA LYS A 424 0.96 -17.72 11.31
C LYS A 424 2.24 -17.00 11.69
N ASN A 425 2.68 -16.07 10.87
CA ASN A 425 3.91 -15.31 11.08
C ASN A 425 3.78 -14.36 12.28
N ALA A 426 2.61 -13.74 12.50
CA ALA A 426 2.34 -12.95 13.69
C ALA A 426 2.42 -13.79 14.99
N ALA A 427 1.90 -15.01 14.98
CA ALA A 427 2.01 -15.94 16.12
C ALA A 427 3.47 -16.39 16.33
N LEU A 428 4.21 -16.70 15.25
CA LEU A 428 5.63 -17.08 15.30
C LEU A 428 6.45 -15.96 15.92
N LEU A 429 6.31 -14.71 15.45
CA LEU A 429 7.04 -13.55 15.99
C LEU A 429 6.78 -13.36 17.50
N LYS A 430 5.53 -13.46 17.95
CA LYS A 430 5.22 -13.40 19.39
C LYS A 430 5.82 -14.56 20.20
N ALA A 431 5.89 -15.77 19.63
CA ALA A 431 6.46 -16.94 20.29
C ALA A 431 7.99 -16.84 20.44
N MET A 432 8.67 -16.09 19.55
CA MET A 432 10.12 -15.89 19.57
C MET A 432 10.61 -15.19 20.84
N VAL A 433 9.78 -14.38 21.48
CA VAL A 433 10.13 -13.77 22.79
C VAL A 433 10.50 -14.82 23.83
N LYS A 434 9.84 -16.00 23.79
CA LYS A 434 10.12 -17.11 24.70
C LYS A 434 11.13 -18.12 24.14
N LYS A 435 11.13 -18.31 22.83
CA LYS A 435 11.97 -19.28 22.13
C LYS A 435 12.47 -18.67 20.81
N PRO A 436 13.57 -17.94 20.84
CA PRO A 436 14.18 -17.36 19.64
C PRO A 436 14.55 -18.43 18.62
N ILE A 437 14.36 -18.16 17.34
CA ILE A 437 14.74 -19.06 16.23
C ILE A 437 16.04 -18.65 15.55
N ALA A 438 16.43 -17.39 15.70
CA ALA A 438 17.69 -16.83 15.20
C ALA A 438 18.05 -15.58 16.01
N GLN A 439 19.29 -15.13 15.94
CA GLN A 439 19.78 -13.92 16.62
C GLN A 439 19.39 -12.65 15.84
N PHE A 440 19.32 -12.72 14.52
CA PHE A 440 18.84 -11.64 13.69
C PHE A 440 17.68 -12.12 12.79
N VAL A 441 16.60 -11.34 12.77
CA VAL A 441 15.39 -11.69 12.02
C VAL A 441 14.95 -10.52 11.17
N GLU A 442 15.10 -10.66 9.87
CA GLU A 442 14.46 -9.75 8.92
C GLU A 442 12.94 -9.95 8.94
N VAL A 443 12.17 -8.88 9.09
CA VAL A 443 10.69 -8.94 9.04
C VAL A 443 10.16 -7.97 8.01
N MET A 444 9.51 -8.51 6.99
CA MET A 444 8.81 -7.74 5.95
C MET A 444 7.30 -8.00 6.02
N ALA A 445 6.49 -6.93 6.01
CA ALA A 445 5.02 -7.07 6.02
C ALA A 445 4.46 -7.62 4.70
N CYS A 446 5.18 -7.45 3.60
CA CYS A 446 4.81 -7.94 2.27
C CYS A 446 5.50 -9.28 1.97
N PRO A 447 4.78 -10.29 1.44
CA PRO A 447 5.41 -11.48 0.87
C PRO A 447 6.29 -11.11 -0.33
N GLY A 448 7.50 -11.65 -0.42
CA GLY A 448 8.47 -11.30 -1.47
C GLY A 448 9.27 -10.01 -1.21
N GLY A 449 8.98 -9.28 -0.13
CA GLY A 449 9.61 -8.02 0.21
C GLY A 449 8.94 -6.79 -0.39
N CYS A 450 9.66 -5.65 -0.42
CA CYS A 450 9.11 -4.37 -0.89
C CYS A 450 8.79 -4.34 -2.39
N ILE A 451 9.39 -5.22 -3.19
CA ILE A 451 9.07 -5.36 -4.63
C ILE A 451 7.61 -5.79 -4.89
N ALA A 452 6.96 -6.39 -3.90
CA ALA A 452 5.55 -6.78 -3.93
C ALA A 452 4.67 -5.84 -3.07
N GLY A 453 5.15 -4.65 -2.78
CA GLY A 453 4.43 -3.60 -2.05
C GLY A 453 3.17 -3.10 -2.74
N ALA A 454 2.28 -2.48 -1.96
CA ALA A 454 1.00 -1.97 -2.43
C ALA A 454 1.12 -0.56 -2.98
#